data_4764cad83705dcf838c3dd1ac108237e
#
_entry.id   4764cad83705dcf838c3dd1ac108237e
#
_cell.length_a   1.000
_cell.length_b   1.000
_cell.length_c   1.000
_cell.angle_alpha   90.00
_cell.angle_beta   90.00
_cell.angle_gamma   90.00
#
_symmetry.space_group_name_H-M   'P 1'
#
loop_
_entity.id
_entity.type
_entity.pdbx_description
1 polymer ?
#
loop_
_entity_poly.entity_id
_entity_poly.type
_entity_poly.pdbx_seq_one_letter_code
_entity_poly.pdbx_strand_id
1 'polypeptide(L)'
;MELRQLQHFVAVAEEEQFTRAARRVNIVQSALSTSIRQLEVELGAPLFIRSTRQVRLTAAGRVLLDKARVVIEAARDAREAVAAVQGLRQGTLAIGSVQALPAFLDLPSLLARFHRLHPGIEVRLCQGEAGHLIDKIRDDRLDLAILPLCDPPPDIATRLIACEDLVLATAPGHPLAGREALPLDALRGQPFVDFAPAWGTRRLIDRSFADAGQERHIAFEVSDLETLLELVARGLGVALIPEAIARARRPALAVTPLAGPEMCWELVVAHAEPAQHPPSPAAATFLDLLAEAGGLVEAA
;
A
#
# COMPACT_ATOMS: atom_id res chain seq x y z
N MET A 1 -6.77 -13.69 30.63
CA MET A 1 -6.22 -13.17 29.33
C MET A 1 -6.88 -11.83 29.04
N GLU A 2 -6.10 -10.77 29.03
CA GLU A 2 -6.56 -9.40 28.80
C GLU A 2 -6.21 -8.92 27.40
N LEU A 3 -7.03 -8.05 26.81
CA LEU A 3 -6.78 -7.46 25.50
C LEU A 3 -5.39 -6.81 25.41
N ARG A 4 -4.97 -6.13 26.48
CA ARG A 4 -3.63 -5.52 26.57
C ARG A 4 -2.51 -6.55 26.48
N GLN A 5 -2.68 -7.73 27.08
CA GLN A 5 -1.70 -8.82 26.98
C GLN A 5 -1.60 -9.35 25.55
N LEU A 6 -2.72 -9.46 24.84
CA LEU A 6 -2.72 -9.82 23.41
C LEU A 6 -2.03 -8.76 22.54
N GLN A 7 -2.27 -7.48 22.81
CA GLN A 7 -1.58 -6.39 22.12
C GLN A 7 -0.06 -6.42 22.36
N HIS A 8 0.36 -6.65 23.61
CA HIS A 8 1.75 -6.83 23.96
C HIS A 8 2.38 -8.03 23.26
N PHE A 9 1.65 -9.14 23.19
CA PHE A 9 2.08 -10.35 22.53
C PHE A 9 2.27 -10.13 21.02
N VAL A 10 1.29 -9.54 20.34
CA VAL A 10 1.37 -9.22 18.91
C VAL A 10 2.55 -8.28 18.63
N ALA A 11 2.74 -7.25 19.45
CA ALA A 11 3.88 -6.33 19.30
C ALA A 11 5.24 -7.06 19.40
N VAL A 12 5.41 -8.01 20.34
CA VAL A 12 6.64 -8.79 20.44
C VAL A 12 6.81 -9.73 19.25
N ALA A 13 5.72 -10.33 18.76
CA ALA A 13 5.74 -11.23 17.62
C ALA A 13 6.16 -10.51 16.31
N GLU A 14 5.69 -9.28 16.11
CA GLU A 14 6.00 -8.49 14.92
C GLU A 14 7.38 -7.81 14.97
N GLU A 15 7.82 -7.40 16.16
CA GLU A 15 9.12 -6.74 16.32
C GLU A 15 10.27 -7.74 16.48
N GLU A 16 9.98 -9.01 16.79
CA GLU A 16 10.97 -10.06 17.08
C GLU A 16 12.02 -9.66 18.13
N GLN A 17 11.72 -8.57 18.89
CA GLN A 17 12.61 -8.01 19.89
C GLN A 17 11.84 -7.28 21.01
N PHE A 18 12.00 -7.72 22.26
CA PHE A 18 11.28 -7.14 23.41
C PHE A 18 11.50 -5.64 23.61
N THR A 19 12.72 -5.14 23.35
CA THR A 19 13.02 -3.71 23.53
C THR A 19 12.31 -2.84 22.49
N ARG A 20 12.25 -3.26 21.23
CA ARG A 20 11.50 -2.55 20.18
C ARG A 20 10.01 -2.61 20.44
N ALA A 21 9.50 -3.80 20.75
CA ALA A 21 8.09 -3.98 21.08
C ALA A 21 7.66 -3.11 22.28
N ALA A 22 8.48 -3.03 23.33
CA ALA A 22 8.19 -2.19 24.49
C ALA A 22 8.09 -0.69 24.12
N ARG A 23 8.97 -0.21 23.26
CA ARG A 23 8.90 1.16 22.73
C ARG A 23 7.63 1.38 21.90
N ARG A 24 7.26 0.41 21.06
CA ARG A 24 6.06 0.47 20.22
C ARG A 24 4.78 0.55 21.05
N VAL A 25 4.69 -0.21 22.15
CA VAL A 25 3.51 -0.17 23.05
C VAL A 25 3.65 0.83 24.20
N ASN A 26 4.70 1.66 24.17
CA ASN A 26 4.96 2.77 25.09
C ASN A 26 5.03 2.36 26.57
N ILE A 27 5.74 1.25 26.86
CA ILE A 27 6.01 0.77 28.23
C ILE A 27 7.49 0.40 28.39
N VAL A 28 7.91 0.17 29.64
CA VAL A 28 9.25 -0.35 29.90
C VAL A 28 9.35 -1.84 29.58
N GLN A 29 10.50 -2.29 29.09
CA GLN A 29 10.72 -3.68 28.64
C GLN A 29 10.45 -4.73 29.75
N SER A 30 10.73 -4.40 31.02
CA SER A 30 10.44 -5.29 32.15
C SER A 30 8.93 -5.53 32.32
N ALA A 31 8.11 -4.50 32.19
CA ALA A 31 6.64 -4.61 32.24
C ALA A 31 6.09 -5.44 31.07
N LEU A 32 6.61 -5.23 29.84
CA LEU A 32 6.25 -6.04 28.69
C LEU A 32 6.61 -7.52 28.90
N SER A 33 7.82 -7.80 29.38
CA SER A 33 8.26 -9.18 29.66
C SER A 33 7.41 -9.87 30.75
N THR A 34 6.99 -9.13 31.76
CA THR A 34 6.10 -9.63 32.83
C THR A 34 4.71 -9.93 32.26
N SER A 35 4.14 -9.03 31.44
CA SER A 35 2.85 -9.22 30.78
C SER A 35 2.83 -10.48 29.91
N ILE A 36 3.87 -10.69 29.10
CA ILE A 36 3.99 -11.90 28.28
C ILE A 36 4.11 -13.15 29.13
N ARG A 37 4.92 -13.11 30.21
CA ARG A 37 5.05 -14.27 31.09
C ARG A 37 3.73 -14.63 31.76
N GLN A 38 2.96 -13.65 32.21
CA GLN A 38 1.62 -13.88 32.77
C GLN A 38 0.69 -14.54 31.75
N LEU A 39 0.71 -14.10 30.50
CA LEU A 39 -0.05 -14.71 29.41
C LEU A 39 0.38 -16.16 29.16
N GLU A 40 1.70 -16.44 29.13
CA GLU A 40 2.24 -17.80 28.96
C GLU A 40 1.83 -18.72 30.12
N VAL A 41 1.83 -18.22 31.37
CA VAL A 41 1.37 -18.97 32.54
C VAL A 41 -0.12 -19.28 32.45
N GLU A 42 -0.94 -18.29 32.09
CA GLU A 42 -2.38 -18.47 32.00
C GLU A 42 -2.76 -19.49 30.88
N LEU A 43 -2.05 -19.46 29.75
CA LEU A 43 -2.27 -20.37 28.64
C LEU A 43 -1.60 -21.76 28.81
N GLY A 44 -0.76 -21.90 29.83
CA GLY A 44 -0.03 -23.13 30.10
C GLY A 44 1.00 -23.51 29.04
N ALA A 45 1.40 -22.57 28.19
CA ALA A 45 2.31 -22.83 27.10
C ALA A 45 3.26 -21.64 26.83
N PRO A 46 4.54 -21.89 26.53
CA PRO A 46 5.46 -20.85 26.09
C PRO A 46 5.05 -20.39 24.68
N LEU A 47 5.00 -19.06 24.49
CA LEU A 47 4.63 -18.46 23.23
C LEU A 47 5.86 -18.04 22.41
N PHE A 48 6.99 -17.80 23.08
CA PHE A 48 8.23 -17.39 22.46
C PHE A 48 9.40 -18.31 22.80
N ILE A 49 10.24 -18.56 21.81
CA ILE A 49 11.59 -19.12 21.99
C ILE A 49 12.52 -17.91 22.16
N ARG A 50 13.09 -17.77 23.37
CA ARG A 50 13.99 -16.66 23.72
C ARG A 50 15.44 -17.11 23.53
N SER A 51 16.16 -16.51 22.60
CA SER A 51 17.61 -16.65 22.48
C SER A 51 18.28 -15.28 22.67
N THR A 52 19.56 -15.26 22.91
CA THR A 52 20.34 -14.00 23.08
C THR A 52 20.36 -13.14 21.82
N ARG A 53 19.98 -13.69 20.67
CA ARG A 53 20.06 -13.00 19.36
C ARG A 53 18.72 -12.77 18.69
N GLN A 54 17.69 -13.58 18.99
CA GLN A 54 16.37 -13.52 18.31
C GLN A 54 15.26 -14.01 19.23
N VAL A 55 14.09 -13.41 19.07
CA VAL A 55 12.82 -13.87 19.64
C VAL A 55 12.00 -14.48 18.52
N ARG A 56 11.61 -15.75 18.64
CA ARG A 56 10.80 -16.47 17.65
C ARG A 56 9.56 -17.05 18.29
N LEU A 57 8.47 -17.13 17.52
CA LEU A 57 7.25 -17.77 17.97
C LEU A 57 7.40 -19.29 18.09
N THR A 58 6.83 -19.88 19.13
CA THR A 58 6.58 -21.32 19.24
C THR A 58 5.43 -21.72 18.31
N ALA A 59 5.11 -23.02 18.20
CA ALA A 59 3.91 -23.48 17.52
C ALA A 59 2.63 -22.91 18.17
N ALA A 60 2.56 -22.88 19.51
CA ALA A 60 1.46 -22.26 20.24
C ALA A 60 1.40 -20.74 20.00
N GLY A 61 2.56 -20.07 19.95
CA GLY A 61 2.64 -18.65 19.64
C GLY A 61 2.08 -18.32 18.23
N ARG A 62 2.37 -19.14 17.22
CA ARG A 62 1.81 -18.92 15.86
C ARG A 62 0.28 -19.02 15.86
N VAL A 63 -0.26 -20.07 16.46
CA VAL A 63 -1.71 -20.24 16.58
C VAL A 63 -2.36 -19.09 17.34
N LEU A 64 -1.72 -18.65 18.44
CA LEU A 64 -2.23 -17.51 19.21
C LEU A 64 -2.16 -16.20 18.42
N LEU A 65 -1.13 -15.99 17.57
CA LEU A 65 -0.97 -14.75 16.82
C LEU A 65 -2.18 -14.48 15.92
N ASP A 66 -2.61 -15.51 15.17
CA ASP A 66 -3.77 -15.40 14.29
C ASP A 66 -5.05 -15.07 15.09
N LYS A 67 -5.25 -15.77 16.22
CA LYS A 67 -6.43 -15.54 17.06
C LYS A 67 -6.37 -14.23 17.85
N ALA A 68 -5.18 -13.81 18.29
CA ALA A 68 -4.99 -12.54 18.98
C ALA A 68 -5.33 -11.34 18.08
N ARG A 69 -4.95 -11.40 16.81
CA ARG A 69 -5.31 -10.38 15.82
C ARG A 69 -6.81 -10.25 15.68
N VAL A 70 -7.53 -11.36 15.52
CA VAL A 70 -9.00 -11.37 15.42
C VAL A 70 -9.66 -10.76 16.68
N VAL A 71 -9.17 -11.08 17.87
CA VAL A 71 -9.73 -10.54 19.11
C VAL A 71 -9.47 -9.04 19.25
N ILE A 72 -8.26 -8.59 18.90
CA ILE A 72 -7.91 -7.16 18.93
C ILE A 72 -8.80 -6.38 17.97
N GLU A 73 -9.04 -6.94 16.78
CA GLU A 73 -9.90 -6.36 15.76
C GLU A 73 -11.35 -6.26 16.26
N ALA A 74 -11.93 -7.36 16.72
CA ALA A 74 -13.31 -7.35 17.25
C ALA A 74 -13.50 -6.32 18.40
N ALA A 75 -12.46 -6.14 19.23
CA ALA A 75 -12.48 -5.12 20.27
C ALA A 75 -12.38 -3.69 19.71
N ARG A 76 -11.68 -3.51 18.59
CA ARG A 76 -11.63 -2.25 17.86
C ARG A 76 -13.00 -1.96 17.23
N ASP A 77 -13.58 -2.91 16.50
CA ASP A 77 -14.90 -2.78 15.87
C ASP A 77 -16.00 -2.44 16.88
N ALA A 78 -15.96 -3.09 18.07
CA ALA A 78 -16.92 -2.76 19.13
C ALA A 78 -16.81 -1.29 19.60
N ARG A 79 -15.56 -0.76 19.70
CA ARG A 79 -15.35 0.66 20.04
C ARG A 79 -15.82 1.58 18.92
N GLU A 80 -15.53 1.22 17.68
CA GLU A 80 -15.90 2.00 16.51
C GLU A 80 -17.42 1.97 16.28
N ALA A 81 -18.10 0.84 16.50
CA ALA A 81 -19.54 0.76 16.46
C ALA A 81 -20.20 1.68 17.52
N VAL A 82 -19.63 1.73 18.72
CA VAL A 82 -20.09 2.68 19.75
C VAL A 82 -19.78 4.12 19.36
N ALA A 83 -18.62 4.38 18.76
CA ALA A 83 -18.24 5.71 18.27
C ALA A 83 -19.12 6.16 17.08
N ALA A 84 -19.52 5.22 16.22
CA ALA A 84 -20.45 5.49 15.11
C ALA A 84 -21.81 5.96 15.64
N VAL A 85 -22.32 5.33 16.70
CA VAL A 85 -23.54 5.79 17.40
C VAL A 85 -23.38 7.20 17.95
N GLN A 86 -22.16 7.60 18.35
CA GLN A 86 -21.83 8.93 18.86
C GLN A 86 -21.49 9.96 17.76
N GLY A 87 -21.67 9.63 16.48
CA GLY A 87 -21.53 10.55 15.35
C GLY A 87 -20.08 10.82 14.95
N LEU A 88 -19.23 9.78 14.83
CA LEU A 88 -17.83 9.88 14.38
C LEU A 88 -16.96 10.82 15.26
N ARG A 89 -17.26 10.93 16.53
CA ARG A 89 -16.54 11.84 17.44
C ARG A 89 -15.19 11.31 17.90
N GLN A 90 -14.94 10.01 17.79
CA GLN A 90 -13.67 9.37 18.14
C GLN A 90 -13.45 8.10 17.30
N GLY A 91 -12.20 7.84 16.93
CA GLY A 91 -11.82 6.66 16.14
C GLY A 91 -10.45 6.82 15.50
N THR A 92 -10.10 5.86 14.66
CA THR A 92 -8.86 5.88 13.86
C THR A 92 -9.21 5.59 12.42
N LEU A 93 -8.54 6.28 11.49
CA LEU A 93 -8.54 5.99 10.06
C LEU A 93 -7.10 5.66 9.64
N ALA A 94 -6.84 4.41 9.32
CA ALA A 94 -5.52 3.94 8.90
C ALA A 94 -5.48 3.79 7.37
N ILE A 95 -4.73 4.65 6.69
CA ILE A 95 -4.63 4.72 5.24
C ILE A 95 -3.24 4.29 4.78
N GLY A 96 -3.19 3.43 3.76
CA GLY A 96 -2.00 3.14 3.00
C GLY A 96 -1.93 3.97 1.71
N SER A 97 -0.76 4.32 1.24
CA SER A 97 -0.59 4.81 -0.13
C SER A 97 0.76 4.37 -0.70
N VAL A 98 0.86 4.31 -2.01
CA VAL A 98 2.18 4.26 -2.66
C VAL A 98 2.90 5.60 -2.47
N GLN A 99 4.22 5.60 -2.62
CA GLN A 99 5.05 6.79 -2.35
C GLN A 99 4.72 7.97 -3.26
N ALA A 100 4.35 7.70 -4.51
CA ALA A 100 4.04 8.73 -5.49
C ALA A 100 2.65 8.50 -6.07
N LEU A 101 1.77 9.48 -5.86
CA LEU A 101 0.45 9.54 -6.48
C LEU A 101 0.48 10.57 -7.61
N PRO A 102 -0.30 10.36 -8.69
CA PRO A 102 -0.47 11.36 -9.73
C PRO A 102 -1.02 12.67 -9.18
N ALA A 103 -0.67 13.79 -9.82
CA ALA A 103 -1.04 15.13 -9.35
C ALA A 103 -2.56 15.39 -9.33
N PHE A 104 -3.35 14.60 -10.06
CA PHE A 104 -4.81 14.71 -10.03
C PHE A 104 -5.43 14.18 -8.72
N LEU A 105 -4.71 13.40 -7.93
CA LEU A 105 -5.14 12.93 -6.62
C LEU A 105 -4.33 13.62 -5.52
N ASP A 106 -4.82 14.73 -5.01
CA ASP A 106 -4.23 15.46 -3.89
C ASP A 106 -4.66 14.83 -2.55
N LEU A 107 -4.05 13.69 -2.22
CA LEU A 107 -4.30 12.98 -0.96
C LEU A 107 -4.04 13.87 0.28
N PRO A 108 -2.98 14.69 0.36
CA PRO A 108 -2.79 15.62 1.48
C PRO A 108 -3.97 16.55 1.71
N SER A 109 -4.53 17.15 0.65
CA SER A 109 -5.70 18.03 0.75
C SER A 109 -6.96 17.27 1.18
N LEU A 110 -7.17 16.04 0.71
CA LEU A 110 -8.25 15.16 1.15
C LEU A 110 -8.14 14.82 2.63
N LEU A 111 -6.94 14.44 3.09
CA LEU A 111 -6.69 14.16 4.51
C LEU A 111 -6.89 15.39 5.38
N ALA A 112 -6.43 16.56 4.93
CA ALA A 112 -6.64 17.82 5.63
C ALA A 112 -8.13 18.20 5.71
N ARG A 113 -8.91 17.94 4.63
CA ARG A 113 -10.36 18.13 4.62
C ARG A 113 -11.05 17.18 5.59
N PHE A 114 -10.70 15.89 5.55
CA PHE A 114 -11.23 14.87 6.45
C PHE A 114 -10.96 15.23 7.92
N HIS A 115 -9.73 15.57 8.26
CA HIS A 115 -9.35 15.95 9.62
C HIS A 115 -10.12 17.18 10.13
N ARG A 116 -10.38 18.18 9.26
CA ARG A 116 -11.21 19.35 9.66
C ARG A 116 -12.65 18.98 9.92
N LEU A 117 -13.23 18.05 9.14
CA LEU A 117 -14.62 17.60 9.30
C LEU A 117 -14.79 16.66 10.50
N HIS A 118 -13.75 15.87 10.80
CA HIS A 118 -13.76 14.83 11.83
C HIS A 118 -12.54 14.96 12.76
N PRO A 119 -12.44 16.05 13.57
CA PRO A 119 -11.24 16.33 14.38
C PRO A 119 -10.99 15.28 15.49
N GLY A 120 -11.98 14.48 15.83
CA GLY A 120 -11.86 13.37 16.79
C GLY A 120 -11.33 12.06 16.19
N ILE A 121 -11.14 12.01 14.86
CA ILE A 121 -10.59 10.83 14.19
C ILE A 121 -9.07 10.99 14.04
N GLU A 122 -8.31 10.05 14.62
CA GLU A 122 -6.87 9.97 14.41
C GLU A 122 -6.60 9.40 13.00
N VAL A 123 -5.99 10.21 12.13
CA VAL A 123 -5.59 9.76 10.79
C VAL A 123 -4.17 9.23 10.83
N ARG A 124 -3.97 7.99 10.42
CA ARG A 124 -2.66 7.34 10.28
C ARG A 124 -2.40 7.04 8.82
N LEU A 125 -1.36 7.66 8.27
CA LEU A 125 -0.91 7.40 6.91
C LEU A 125 0.38 6.56 6.93
N CYS A 126 0.42 5.48 6.16
CA CYS A 126 1.66 4.78 5.89
C CYS A 126 1.88 4.65 4.38
N GLN A 127 3.15 4.71 3.98
CA GLN A 127 3.53 4.52 2.58
C GLN A 127 4.30 3.22 2.42
N GLY A 128 4.12 2.59 1.25
CA GLY A 128 4.78 1.31 0.97
C GLY A 128 4.49 0.77 -0.42
N GLU A 129 5.03 -0.40 -0.70
CA GLU A 129 4.75 -1.16 -1.91
C GLU A 129 3.33 -1.75 -1.89
N ALA A 130 2.71 -1.87 -3.07
CA ALA A 130 1.33 -2.33 -3.21
C ALA A 130 1.06 -3.67 -2.50
N GLY A 131 1.93 -4.67 -2.70
CA GLY A 131 1.79 -5.98 -2.04
C GLY A 131 1.79 -5.88 -0.52
N HIS A 132 2.72 -5.11 0.02
CA HIS A 132 2.82 -4.90 1.48
C HIS A 132 1.63 -4.12 2.06
N LEU A 133 1.06 -3.18 1.29
CA LEU A 133 -0.15 -2.48 1.69
C LEU A 133 -1.37 -3.41 1.69
N ILE A 134 -1.49 -4.29 0.70
CA ILE A 134 -2.54 -5.33 0.65
C ILE A 134 -2.42 -6.27 1.86
N ASP A 135 -1.22 -6.75 2.20
CA ASP A 135 -1.02 -7.59 3.37
C ASP A 135 -1.42 -6.88 4.67
N LYS A 136 -1.16 -5.57 4.76
CA LYS A 136 -1.61 -4.78 5.92
C LYS A 136 -3.13 -4.61 5.99
N ILE A 137 -3.84 -4.55 4.85
CA ILE A 137 -5.31 -4.59 4.82
C ILE A 137 -5.79 -5.95 5.35
N ARG A 138 -5.23 -7.05 4.88
CA ARG A 138 -5.55 -8.41 5.35
C ARG A 138 -5.29 -8.63 6.83
N ASP A 139 -4.25 -7.98 7.34
CA ASP A 139 -3.86 -8.03 8.75
C ASP A 139 -4.64 -7.01 9.62
N ASP A 140 -5.65 -6.33 9.09
CA ASP A 140 -6.44 -5.29 9.73
C ASP A 140 -5.60 -4.13 10.30
N ARG A 141 -4.44 -3.90 9.70
CA ARG A 141 -3.53 -2.80 10.06
C ARG A 141 -3.77 -1.54 9.25
N LEU A 142 -4.53 -1.66 8.15
CA LEU A 142 -5.02 -0.56 7.33
C LEU A 142 -6.50 -0.76 7.05
N ASP A 143 -7.26 0.31 7.12
CA ASP A 143 -8.67 0.35 6.70
C ASP A 143 -8.79 0.35 5.18
N LEU A 144 -7.91 1.09 4.52
CA LEU A 144 -7.86 1.21 3.06
C LEU A 144 -6.46 1.56 2.56
N ALA A 145 -6.22 1.34 1.27
CA ALA A 145 -4.99 1.77 0.63
C ALA A 145 -5.25 2.30 -0.79
N ILE A 146 -4.52 3.35 -1.17
CA ILE A 146 -4.53 3.93 -2.51
C ILE A 146 -3.26 3.46 -3.23
N LEU A 147 -3.44 2.64 -4.25
CA LEU A 147 -2.34 1.95 -4.90
C LEU A 147 -2.69 1.52 -6.34
N PRO A 148 -1.71 1.33 -7.22
CA PRO A 148 -1.95 0.71 -8.51
C PRO A 148 -2.20 -0.80 -8.35
N LEU A 149 -3.33 -1.30 -8.88
CA LEU A 149 -3.69 -2.71 -8.79
C LEU A 149 -4.57 -3.11 -9.97
N CYS A 150 -4.06 -3.99 -10.83
CA CYS A 150 -4.78 -4.47 -12.00
C CYS A 150 -5.54 -5.80 -11.75
N ASP A 151 -5.06 -6.63 -10.84
CA ASP A 151 -5.66 -7.93 -10.51
C ASP A 151 -5.86 -8.00 -8.99
N PRO A 152 -6.98 -7.50 -8.46
CA PRO A 152 -7.24 -7.55 -7.03
C PRO A 152 -7.40 -9.01 -6.57
N PRO A 153 -6.82 -9.39 -5.44
CA PRO A 153 -7.12 -10.66 -4.81
C PRO A 153 -8.60 -10.74 -4.40
N PRO A 154 -9.21 -11.95 -4.35
CA PRO A 154 -10.65 -12.11 -4.12
C PRO A 154 -11.12 -11.64 -2.74
N ASP A 155 -10.23 -11.45 -1.79
CA ASP A 155 -10.45 -10.95 -0.44
C ASP A 155 -10.29 -9.41 -0.32
N ILE A 156 -10.00 -8.74 -1.45
CA ILE A 156 -9.79 -7.30 -1.52
C ILE A 156 -10.80 -6.68 -2.49
N ALA A 157 -11.65 -5.83 -1.97
CA ALA A 157 -12.52 -4.98 -2.77
C ALA A 157 -11.76 -3.74 -3.25
N THR A 158 -12.07 -3.30 -4.45
CA THR A 158 -11.45 -2.11 -5.06
C THR A 158 -12.49 -1.18 -5.64
N ARG A 159 -12.21 0.13 -5.57
CA ARG A 159 -12.95 1.14 -6.35
C ARG A 159 -11.95 1.90 -7.22
N LEU A 160 -12.26 2.01 -8.49
CA LEU A 160 -11.39 2.68 -9.45
C LEU A 160 -11.34 4.19 -9.20
N ILE A 161 -10.12 4.72 -9.09
CA ILE A 161 -9.86 6.16 -9.02
C ILE A 161 -9.55 6.68 -10.42
N ALA A 162 -8.66 6.02 -11.13
CA ALA A 162 -8.29 6.38 -12.49
C ALA A 162 -7.74 5.18 -13.25
N CYS A 163 -7.95 5.18 -14.55
CA CYS A 163 -7.25 4.34 -15.52
C CYS A 163 -6.46 5.27 -16.45
N GLU A 164 -5.14 5.14 -16.46
CA GLU A 164 -4.26 5.93 -17.32
C GLU A 164 -3.44 5.03 -18.23
N ASP A 165 -3.24 5.48 -19.44
CA ASP A 165 -2.34 4.80 -20.36
C ASP A 165 -0.90 4.95 -19.91
N LEU A 166 -0.12 3.88 -20.05
CA LEU A 166 1.31 3.96 -19.95
C LEU A 166 1.90 4.57 -21.21
N VAL A 167 2.80 5.52 -21.03
CA VAL A 167 3.53 6.17 -22.11
C VAL A 167 5.03 5.91 -21.98
N LEU A 168 5.74 5.99 -23.10
CA LEU A 168 7.18 5.94 -23.09
C LEU A 168 7.74 7.29 -22.64
N ALA A 169 8.49 7.28 -21.53
CA ALA A 169 9.28 8.39 -21.04
C ALA A 169 10.74 8.22 -21.45
N THR A 170 11.33 9.27 -22.02
CA THR A 170 12.74 9.29 -22.45
C THR A 170 13.39 10.64 -22.14
N ALA A 171 14.71 10.72 -22.21
CA ALA A 171 15.38 12.01 -22.29
C ALA A 171 14.93 12.79 -23.55
N PRO A 172 14.88 14.14 -23.53
CA PRO A 172 14.39 14.93 -24.65
C PRO A 172 15.13 14.71 -25.98
N GLY A 173 16.40 14.36 -25.95
CA GLY A 173 17.23 14.07 -27.14
C GLY A 173 17.23 12.61 -27.60
N HIS A 174 16.39 11.77 -27.02
CA HIS A 174 16.34 10.35 -27.38
C HIS A 174 15.76 10.11 -28.78
N PRO A 175 16.26 9.12 -29.58
CA PRO A 175 15.76 8.86 -30.93
C PRO A 175 14.26 8.52 -31.01
N LEU A 176 13.66 8.04 -29.94
CA LEU A 176 12.22 7.72 -29.86
C LEU A 176 11.39 8.87 -29.32
N ALA A 177 11.99 10.00 -28.94
CA ALA A 177 11.28 11.15 -28.41
C ALA A 177 10.39 11.82 -29.46
N GLY A 178 9.16 12.21 -29.07
CA GLY A 178 8.27 13.05 -29.86
C GLY A 178 7.65 12.41 -31.10
N ARG A 179 7.64 11.07 -31.17
CA ARG A 179 6.91 10.35 -32.21
C ARG A 179 5.41 10.33 -31.91
N GLU A 180 4.56 10.14 -32.94
CA GLU A 180 3.10 10.14 -32.75
C GLU A 180 2.63 8.98 -31.86
N ALA A 181 3.08 7.75 -32.17
CA ALA A 181 2.87 6.56 -31.37
C ALA A 181 3.91 5.50 -31.72
N LEU A 182 4.28 4.66 -30.77
CA LEU A 182 5.29 3.61 -30.93
C LEU A 182 4.69 2.24 -30.59
N PRO A 183 4.82 1.23 -31.48
CA PRO A 183 4.52 -0.14 -31.10
C PRO A 183 5.59 -0.67 -30.12
N LEU A 184 5.22 -1.67 -29.32
CA LEU A 184 6.12 -2.25 -28.30
C LEU A 184 7.42 -2.79 -28.88
N ASP A 185 7.39 -3.32 -30.11
CA ASP A 185 8.56 -3.86 -30.79
C ASP A 185 9.62 -2.77 -31.13
N ALA A 186 9.20 -1.51 -31.25
CA ALA A 186 10.11 -0.37 -31.41
C ALA A 186 10.98 -0.13 -30.15
N LEU A 187 10.61 -0.71 -29.02
CA LEU A 187 11.35 -0.60 -27.76
C LEU A 187 12.40 -1.72 -27.60
N ARG A 188 12.48 -2.64 -28.57
CA ARG A 188 13.44 -3.75 -28.54
C ARG A 188 14.89 -3.23 -28.44
N GLY A 189 15.65 -3.80 -27.51
CA GLY A 189 17.05 -3.45 -27.32
C GLY A 189 17.29 -2.14 -26.58
N GLN A 190 16.24 -1.41 -26.20
CA GLN A 190 16.39 -0.23 -25.33
C GLN A 190 16.72 -0.67 -23.91
N PRO A 191 17.64 0.03 -23.22
CA PRO A 191 17.86 -0.18 -21.79
C PRO A 191 16.68 0.42 -21.01
N PHE A 192 16.01 -0.38 -20.18
CA PHE A 192 14.94 0.10 -19.33
C PHE A 192 15.42 0.49 -17.94
N VAL A 193 14.86 1.57 -17.42
CA VAL A 193 14.82 1.89 -16.00
C VAL A 193 13.43 1.49 -15.52
N ASP A 194 13.36 0.58 -14.56
CA ASP A 194 12.06 0.05 -14.12
C ASP A 194 12.05 -0.16 -12.60
N PHE A 195 10.87 -0.39 -12.08
CA PHE A 195 10.69 -0.72 -10.67
C PHE A 195 11.08 -2.17 -10.37
N ALA A 196 11.27 -2.49 -9.09
CA ALA A 196 11.44 -3.86 -8.62
C ALA A 196 10.21 -4.73 -8.97
N PRO A 197 10.36 -6.06 -9.16
CA PRO A 197 9.28 -6.96 -9.60
C PRO A 197 8.02 -6.97 -8.73
N ALA A 198 8.15 -6.58 -7.45
CA ALA A 198 7.01 -6.50 -6.52
C ALA A 198 6.03 -5.36 -6.83
N TRP A 199 6.43 -4.38 -7.64
CA TRP A 199 5.60 -3.22 -7.97
C TRP A 199 4.50 -3.55 -8.98
N GLY A 200 3.28 -3.02 -8.73
CA GLY A 200 2.12 -3.24 -9.60
C GLY A 200 2.35 -2.77 -11.03
N THR A 201 2.94 -1.58 -11.21
CA THR A 201 3.30 -1.03 -12.53
C THR A 201 4.26 -1.96 -13.27
N ARG A 202 5.28 -2.49 -12.59
CA ARG A 202 6.24 -3.44 -13.20
C ARG A 202 5.54 -4.71 -13.68
N ARG A 203 4.64 -5.28 -12.89
CA ARG A 203 3.88 -6.48 -13.26
C ARG A 203 2.97 -6.25 -14.47
N LEU A 204 2.31 -5.09 -14.54
CA LEU A 204 1.51 -4.71 -15.71
C LEU A 204 2.38 -4.68 -16.98
N ILE A 205 3.52 -4.01 -16.93
CA ILE A 205 4.44 -3.90 -18.05
C ILE A 205 4.99 -5.27 -18.46
N ASP A 206 5.46 -6.09 -17.49
CA ASP A 206 5.98 -7.43 -17.75
C ASP A 206 4.94 -8.31 -18.46
N ARG A 207 3.67 -8.27 -18.00
CA ARG A 207 2.56 -8.98 -18.66
C ARG A 207 2.37 -8.49 -20.11
N SER A 208 2.29 -7.18 -20.33
CA SER A 208 2.07 -6.61 -21.66
C SER A 208 3.18 -6.99 -22.65
N PHE A 209 4.44 -7.03 -22.20
CA PHE A 209 5.55 -7.50 -23.02
C PHE A 209 5.49 -9.00 -23.29
N ALA A 210 5.15 -9.82 -22.28
CA ALA A 210 4.98 -11.26 -22.42
C ALA A 210 3.85 -11.60 -23.41
N ASP A 211 2.70 -10.93 -23.29
CA ASP A 211 1.54 -11.10 -24.18
C ASP A 211 1.88 -10.72 -25.63
N ALA A 212 2.75 -9.72 -25.81
CA ALA A 212 3.28 -9.34 -27.13
C ALA A 212 4.43 -10.23 -27.63
N GLY A 213 4.85 -11.25 -26.86
CA GLY A 213 6.01 -12.10 -27.18
C GLY A 213 7.33 -11.33 -27.25
N GLN A 214 7.46 -10.26 -26.48
CA GLN A 214 8.63 -9.38 -26.47
C GLN A 214 9.38 -9.52 -25.13
N GLU A 215 10.72 -9.31 -25.19
CA GLU A 215 11.56 -9.24 -24.02
C GLU A 215 12.09 -7.83 -23.80
N ARG A 216 12.33 -7.46 -22.53
CA ARG A 216 12.92 -6.18 -22.14
C ARG A 216 14.28 -6.40 -21.49
N HIS A 217 15.18 -5.49 -21.74
CA HIS A 217 16.44 -5.42 -21.00
C HIS A 217 16.33 -4.38 -19.88
N ILE A 218 16.20 -4.83 -18.64
CA ILE A 218 16.22 -3.94 -17.48
C ILE A 218 17.66 -3.63 -17.11
N ALA A 219 18.08 -2.41 -17.39
CA ALA A 219 19.43 -1.94 -17.09
C ALA A 219 19.55 -1.40 -15.66
N PHE A 220 18.46 -0.78 -15.15
CA PHE A 220 18.40 -0.24 -13.80
C PHE A 220 17.08 -0.64 -13.14
N GLU A 221 17.16 -1.17 -11.93
CA GLU A 221 16.02 -1.49 -11.10
C GLU A 221 16.02 -0.56 -9.89
N VAL A 222 14.89 0.12 -9.65
CA VAL A 222 14.76 1.14 -8.60
C VAL A 222 13.53 0.89 -7.75
N SER A 223 13.50 1.49 -6.56
CA SER A 223 12.41 1.36 -5.59
C SER A 223 11.60 2.64 -5.39
N ASP A 224 11.90 3.70 -6.11
CA ASP A 224 11.17 4.97 -6.03
C ASP A 224 11.07 5.67 -7.38
N LEU A 225 9.99 6.44 -7.56
CA LEU A 225 9.66 7.12 -8.80
C LEU A 225 10.65 8.26 -9.12
N GLU A 226 11.12 8.99 -8.14
CA GLU A 226 12.01 10.13 -8.38
C GLU A 226 13.34 9.66 -8.99
N THR A 227 13.93 8.61 -8.43
CA THR A 227 15.15 8.01 -8.99
C THR A 227 14.91 7.49 -10.40
N LEU A 228 13.77 6.82 -10.66
CA LEU A 228 13.41 6.37 -12.01
C LEU A 228 13.41 7.54 -13.00
N LEU A 229 12.67 8.60 -12.68
CA LEU A 229 12.52 9.78 -13.55
C LEU A 229 13.86 10.50 -13.78
N GLU A 230 14.70 10.62 -12.76
CA GLU A 230 16.02 11.23 -12.87
C GLU A 230 16.97 10.42 -13.76
N LEU A 231 16.98 9.09 -13.65
CA LEU A 231 17.81 8.23 -14.50
C LEU A 231 17.37 8.34 -15.97
N VAL A 232 16.07 8.35 -16.23
CA VAL A 232 15.50 8.52 -17.57
C VAL A 232 15.83 9.91 -18.13
N ALA A 233 15.67 10.97 -17.36
CA ALA A 233 15.97 12.34 -17.78
C ALA A 233 17.45 12.54 -18.16
N ARG A 234 18.34 11.78 -17.52
CA ARG A 234 19.79 11.77 -17.83
C ARG A 234 20.17 10.85 -19.00
N GLY A 235 19.20 10.18 -19.64
CA GLY A 235 19.41 9.33 -20.80
C GLY A 235 20.05 7.97 -20.48
N LEU A 236 19.94 7.49 -19.24
CA LEU A 236 20.48 6.19 -18.82
C LEU A 236 19.58 5.01 -19.23
N GLY A 237 18.38 5.30 -19.72
CA GLY A 237 17.43 4.32 -20.22
C GLY A 237 16.07 4.96 -20.52
N VAL A 238 15.10 4.12 -20.82
CA VAL A 238 13.70 4.50 -21.06
C VAL A 238 12.81 3.88 -19.99
N ALA A 239 11.62 4.45 -19.75
CA ALA A 239 10.65 3.88 -18.83
C ALA A 239 9.23 3.95 -19.40
N LEU A 240 8.38 3.03 -18.98
CA LEU A 240 6.94 3.10 -19.17
C LEU A 240 6.29 3.55 -17.87
N ILE A 241 5.60 4.67 -17.90
CA ILE A 241 4.98 5.29 -16.71
C ILE A 241 3.62 5.89 -17.08
N PRO A 242 2.71 6.09 -16.12
CA PRO A 242 1.44 6.77 -16.35
C PRO A 242 1.62 8.16 -16.98
N GLU A 243 0.75 8.49 -17.92
CA GLU A 243 0.88 9.70 -18.74
C GLU A 243 0.88 10.98 -17.90
N ALA A 244 0.03 11.09 -16.87
CA ALA A 244 -0.02 12.27 -16.00
C ALA A 244 1.32 12.49 -15.27
N ILE A 245 1.97 11.42 -14.83
CA ILE A 245 3.29 11.47 -14.18
C ILE A 245 4.35 11.95 -15.18
N ALA A 246 4.36 11.38 -16.39
CA ALA A 246 5.32 11.74 -17.43
C ALA A 246 5.16 13.22 -17.84
N ARG A 247 3.92 13.66 -18.05
CA ARG A 247 3.61 15.05 -18.46
C ARG A 247 3.99 16.08 -17.41
N ALA A 248 3.82 15.75 -16.12
CA ALA A 248 4.20 16.63 -15.01
C ALA A 248 5.71 16.91 -14.95
N ARG A 249 6.53 16.08 -15.61
CA ARG A 249 8.00 16.23 -15.66
C ARG A 249 8.53 16.92 -16.92
N ARG A 250 7.68 17.44 -17.78
CA ARG A 250 8.13 18.25 -18.91
C ARG A 250 8.74 19.58 -18.40
N PRO A 251 9.80 20.08 -19.05
CA PRO A 251 10.48 19.60 -20.24
C PRO A 251 11.62 18.58 -19.98
N ALA A 252 11.84 18.15 -18.74
CA ALA A 252 12.94 17.23 -18.42
C ALA A 252 12.79 15.85 -19.05
N LEU A 253 11.55 15.44 -19.36
CA LEU A 253 11.24 14.20 -20.07
C LEU A 253 10.49 14.48 -21.37
N ALA A 254 10.81 13.72 -22.41
CA ALA A 254 9.97 13.55 -23.59
C ALA A 254 8.99 12.41 -23.35
N VAL A 255 7.77 12.60 -23.84
CA VAL A 255 6.65 11.68 -23.66
C VAL A 255 6.17 11.24 -25.04
N THR A 256 6.14 9.93 -25.28
CA THR A 256 5.70 9.34 -26.53
C THR A 256 4.62 8.29 -26.24
N PRO A 257 3.41 8.40 -26.83
CA PRO A 257 2.37 7.39 -26.69
C PRO A 257 2.80 6.04 -27.26
N LEU A 258 2.18 4.97 -26.77
CA LEU A 258 2.33 3.64 -27.35
C LEU A 258 1.18 3.32 -28.33
N ALA A 259 1.50 2.59 -29.37
CA ALA A 259 0.52 2.01 -30.27
C ALA A 259 0.31 0.54 -29.90
N GLY A 260 -0.94 0.08 -29.90
CA GLY A 260 -1.28 -1.32 -29.58
C GLY A 260 -2.37 -1.43 -28.54
N PRO A 261 -2.48 -2.57 -27.87
CA PRO A 261 -3.45 -2.74 -26.80
C PRO A 261 -3.18 -1.74 -25.67
N GLU A 262 -4.26 -1.15 -25.16
CA GLU A 262 -4.20 -0.20 -24.06
C GLU A 262 -3.59 -0.86 -22.83
N MET A 263 -2.54 -0.25 -22.28
CA MET A 263 -1.96 -0.64 -21.01
C MET A 263 -2.54 0.26 -19.92
N CYS A 264 -3.77 -0.04 -19.51
CA CYS A 264 -4.46 0.71 -18.46
C CYS A 264 -3.76 0.50 -17.13
N TRP A 265 -3.14 1.55 -16.64
CA TRP A 265 -2.61 1.61 -15.27
C TRP A 265 -3.74 2.07 -14.34
N GLU A 266 -4.31 1.12 -13.62
CA GLU A 266 -5.42 1.37 -12.71
C GLU A 266 -4.91 1.83 -11.35
N LEU A 267 -5.27 3.04 -10.95
CA LEU A 267 -5.15 3.52 -9.57
C LEU A 267 -6.49 3.24 -8.87
N VAL A 268 -6.43 2.49 -7.79
CA VAL A 268 -7.62 2.11 -7.02
C VAL A 268 -7.49 2.52 -5.56
N VAL A 269 -8.64 2.66 -4.89
CA VAL A 269 -8.71 2.52 -3.44
C VAL A 269 -9.12 1.08 -3.13
N ALA A 270 -8.27 0.38 -2.38
CA ALA A 270 -8.46 -1.01 -1.97
C ALA A 270 -8.84 -1.07 -0.48
N HIS A 271 -9.71 -1.98 -0.11
CA HIS A 271 -10.09 -2.28 1.26
C HIS A 271 -10.47 -3.76 1.38
N ALA A 272 -10.63 -4.28 2.58
CA ALA A 272 -11.10 -5.65 2.77
C ALA A 272 -12.49 -5.84 2.13
N GLU A 273 -12.77 -7.08 1.65
CA GLU A 273 -14.06 -7.40 1.04
C GLU A 273 -15.20 -7.17 2.05
N PRO A 274 -16.19 -6.30 1.75
CA PRO A 274 -17.24 -5.92 2.71
C PRO A 274 -18.07 -7.07 3.24
N ALA A 275 -18.22 -8.14 2.47
CA ALA A 275 -18.93 -9.34 2.90
C ALA A 275 -18.21 -10.06 4.04
N GLN A 276 -16.91 -9.87 4.18
CA GLN A 276 -16.08 -10.46 5.23
C GLN A 276 -15.78 -9.45 6.34
N HIS A 277 -15.44 -8.21 5.96
CA HIS A 277 -15.10 -7.13 6.88
C HIS A 277 -15.66 -5.81 6.34
N PRO A 278 -16.83 -5.35 6.85
CA PRO A 278 -17.37 -4.06 6.44
C PRO A 278 -16.38 -2.94 6.80
N PRO A 279 -16.23 -1.93 5.94
CA PRO A 279 -15.32 -0.82 6.22
C PRO A 279 -15.73 -0.13 7.54
N SER A 280 -14.74 0.32 8.30
CA SER A 280 -14.98 1.11 9.50
C SER A 280 -15.78 2.37 9.16
N PRO A 281 -16.57 2.94 10.10
CA PRO A 281 -17.31 4.17 9.82
C PRO A 281 -16.41 5.31 9.33
N ALA A 282 -15.17 5.40 9.83
CA ALA A 282 -14.21 6.38 9.39
C ALA A 282 -13.73 6.12 7.95
N ALA A 283 -13.50 4.84 7.61
CA ALA A 283 -13.14 4.45 6.24
C ALA A 283 -14.29 4.70 5.26
N ALA A 284 -15.53 4.34 5.62
CA ALA A 284 -16.71 4.60 4.80
C ALA A 284 -16.85 6.10 4.52
N THR A 285 -16.77 6.93 5.57
CA THR A 285 -16.85 8.39 5.43
C THR A 285 -15.70 8.97 4.57
N PHE A 286 -14.49 8.41 4.67
CA PHE A 286 -13.39 8.85 3.82
C PHE A 286 -13.60 8.43 2.36
N LEU A 287 -14.15 7.24 2.10
CA LEU A 287 -14.51 6.78 0.75
C LEU A 287 -15.56 7.69 0.12
N ASP A 288 -16.57 8.13 0.90
CA ASP A 288 -17.58 9.08 0.44
C ASP A 288 -16.94 10.44 0.10
N LEU A 289 -16.04 10.93 0.96
CA LEU A 289 -15.28 12.16 0.72
C LEU A 289 -14.41 12.09 -0.55
N LEU A 290 -13.79 10.92 -0.80
CA LEU A 290 -13.01 10.66 -2.01
C LEU A 290 -13.91 10.67 -3.25
N ALA A 291 -15.09 10.08 -3.17
CA ALA A 291 -16.08 10.09 -4.25
C ALA A 291 -16.58 11.51 -4.57
N GLU A 292 -16.92 12.30 -3.55
CA GLU A 292 -17.34 13.70 -3.71
C GLU A 292 -16.26 14.58 -4.36
N ALA A 293 -14.99 14.29 -4.11
CA ALA A 293 -13.87 15.01 -4.71
C ALA A 293 -13.62 14.64 -6.19
N GLY A 294 -14.48 13.80 -6.79
CA GLY A 294 -14.28 13.29 -8.14
C GLY A 294 -13.16 12.25 -8.23
N GLY A 295 -12.72 11.71 -7.09
CA GLY A 295 -11.65 10.73 -6.98
C GLY A 295 -12.09 9.28 -7.21
N LEU A 296 -13.36 9.01 -7.56
CA LEU A 296 -13.83 7.67 -7.91
C LEU A 296 -14.54 7.71 -9.27
N VAL A 297 -14.21 6.76 -10.12
CA VAL A 297 -14.94 6.52 -11.37
C VAL A 297 -16.10 5.58 -11.05
N GLU A 298 -17.33 5.95 -11.42
CA GLU A 298 -18.47 5.04 -11.31
C GLU A 298 -18.18 3.79 -12.14
N ALA A 299 -18.33 2.61 -11.53
CA ALA A 299 -18.22 1.36 -12.27
C ALA A 299 -19.34 1.32 -13.34
N ALA A 300 -18.91 1.18 -14.60
CA ALA A 300 -19.83 1.05 -15.73
C ALA A 300 -20.51 -0.34 -15.73
#